data_b71b15949e5ff4fc3631a88aa4077a7a
#
_entry.id   b71b15949e5ff4fc3631a88aa4077a7a
#
_cell.length_a   1.000
_cell.length_b   1.000
_cell.length_c   1.000
_cell.angle_alpha   90.00
_cell.angle_beta   90.00
_cell.angle_gamma   90.00
#
_symmetry.space_group_name_H-M   'P 1'
#
loop_
_entity.id
_entity.type
_entity.pdbx_description
1 polymer ?
#
loop_
_entity_poly.entity_id
_entity_poly.type
_entity_poly.pdbx_seq_one_letter_code
_entity_poly.pdbx_strand_id
1 'polypeptide(L)'
;MDKVLFLNACLRPASRTLDLAEALLKNCKGEVQEVRLHEVAMPPLDLEGMELRDRAAKNRDFSHGAFDLAKQFAAADVIVVAAPYWDLMFPAVLKTYLENITVSGITFDYSDQGIPVGLCSARKLYYVTTAGGFIGQNDFGFAYIKALAQNLFGIPEIHRYGAEGLDIFGADVEGILNKVKAEMAGDSQIQTIPYPETYGNSPALDGASSFAGAADHAQSRYYVANDFFQMKSDATLHILHRFQTYQQTTEYTCGAASALMVLNWFGQKQYHEKALAGLLETHCTKGSSVENIADLFDLLGWNVDSHAGTDRRFQTVEEAEKTIIEYLDRGIPMMVDWVDWAGHWQVLIGIDTCGTDTPYDDVLIFADPYDVTDHKQDGYYTYPLGRFFGMWREGPCAGKAEPYLQPFVAAWPKEA
;
A
#
# COMPACT_ATOMS: atom_id res chain seq x y z
N MET A 1 6.67 27.15 8.30
CA MET A 1 6.68 27.11 6.82
C MET A 1 7.49 25.91 6.47
N ASP A 2 6.98 24.99 5.64
CA ASP A 2 7.66 23.75 5.35
C ASP A 2 8.97 23.99 4.60
N LYS A 3 9.98 23.16 4.90
CA LYS A 3 11.24 23.12 4.15
C LYS A 3 11.09 22.07 3.06
N VAL A 4 11.01 22.51 1.81
CA VAL A 4 10.91 21.63 0.65
C VAL A 4 12.29 21.45 0.03
N LEU A 5 12.82 20.22 0.09
CA LEU A 5 14.08 19.88 -0.57
C LEU A 5 13.79 19.36 -1.97
N PHE A 6 14.26 20.06 -2.98
CA PHE A 6 14.13 19.68 -4.38
C PHE A 6 15.43 19.08 -4.92
N LEU A 7 15.44 17.78 -5.17
CA LEU A 7 16.58 17.03 -5.74
C LEU A 7 16.41 16.94 -7.24
N ASN A 8 17.19 17.71 -7.96
CA ASN A 8 17.15 17.80 -9.42
C ASN A 8 18.27 16.95 -10.04
N ALA A 9 17.91 15.78 -10.59
CA ALA A 9 18.80 14.91 -11.34
C ALA A 9 18.71 15.09 -12.87
N CYS A 10 18.02 16.13 -13.33
CA CYS A 10 17.83 16.43 -14.76
C CYS A 10 19.05 17.16 -15.33
N LEU A 11 19.72 16.56 -16.32
CA LEU A 11 20.90 17.14 -16.97
C LEU A 11 20.55 18.14 -18.08
N ARG A 12 19.41 17.95 -18.76
CA ARG A 12 19.03 18.75 -19.91
C ARG A 12 18.25 20.00 -19.46
N PRO A 13 18.59 21.22 -19.90
CA PRO A 13 17.83 22.41 -19.57
C PRO A 13 16.34 22.32 -19.98
N ALA A 14 16.04 21.68 -21.11
CA ALA A 14 14.67 21.46 -21.59
C ALA A 14 14.18 20.06 -21.19
N SER A 15 14.35 19.67 -19.93
CA SER A 15 13.91 18.36 -19.43
C SER A 15 12.40 18.37 -19.18
N ARG A 16 11.68 17.42 -19.80
CA ARG A 16 10.25 17.17 -19.53
C ARG A 16 10.00 16.78 -18.07
N THR A 17 10.94 16.07 -17.46
CA THR A 17 10.88 15.70 -16.03
C THR A 17 10.99 16.93 -15.14
N LEU A 18 11.88 17.88 -15.51
CA LEU A 18 12.01 19.13 -14.77
C LEU A 18 10.75 19.99 -14.88
N ASP A 19 10.15 20.10 -16.07
CA ASP A 19 8.90 20.83 -16.30
C ASP A 19 7.74 20.28 -15.43
N LEU A 20 7.63 18.94 -15.28
CA LEU A 20 6.67 18.33 -14.38
C LEU A 20 6.99 18.63 -12.91
N ALA A 21 8.25 18.54 -12.50
CA ALA A 21 8.65 18.82 -11.12
C ALA A 21 8.41 20.28 -10.74
N GLU A 22 8.69 21.23 -11.64
CA GLU A 22 8.39 22.65 -11.43
C GLU A 22 6.88 22.90 -11.30
N ALA A 23 6.05 22.17 -12.04
CA ALA A 23 4.60 22.25 -11.89
C ALA A 23 4.14 21.73 -10.52
N LEU A 24 4.73 20.65 -10.02
CA LEU A 24 4.47 20.12 -8.68
C LEU A 24 4.92 21.11 -7.59
N LEU A 25 6.11 21.69 -7.72
CA LEU A 25 6.67 22.64 -6.74
C LEU A 25 5.80 23.87 -6.55
N LYS A 26 5.07 24.34 -7.58
CA LYS A 26 4.09 25.44 -7.46
C LYS A 26 2.95 25.13 -6.50
N ASN A 27 2.64 23.85 -6.30
CA ASN A 27 1.60 23.38 -5.38
C ASN A 27 2.14 23.11 -3.96
N CYS A 28 3.47 23.02 -3.79
CA CYS A 28 4.09 22.83 -2.48
C CYS A 28 4.06 24.13 -1.67
N LYS A 29 3.50 24.06 -0.45
CA LYS A 29 3.50 25.19 0.47
C LYS A 29 4.78 25.15 1.32
N GLY A 30 5.77 25.95 0.97
CA GLY A 30 7.02 25.99 1.74
C GLY A 30 8.14 26.77 1.07
N GLU A 31 9.28 26.85 1.74
CA GLU A 31 10.52 27.35 1.18
C GLU A 31 11.21 26.21 0.41
N VAL A 32 11.39 26.41 -0.90
CA VAL A 32 12.02 25.41 -1.77
C VAL A 32 13.52 25.64 -1.81
N GLN A 33 14.28 24.63 -1.45
CA GLN A 33 15.72 24.57 -1.62
C GLN A 33 16.06 23.56 -2.71
N GLU A 34 16.51 24.02 -3.87
CA GLU A 34 16.93 23.17 -4.98
C GLU A 34 18.39 22.71 -4.77
N VAL A 35 18.62 21.40 -5.00
CA VAL A 35 19.94 20.79 -5.14
C VAL A 35 20.06 20.20 -6.54
N ARG A 36 20.79 20.87 -7.41
CA ARG A 36 21.14 20.38 -8.75
C ARG A 36 22.26 19.38 -8.63
N LEU A 37 21.92 18.09 -8.68
CA LEU A 37 22.85 17.01 -8.33
C LEU A 37 24.11 16.99 -9.20
N HIS A 38 24.03 17.42 -10.45
CA HIS A 38 25.18 17.48 -11.38
C HIS A 38 26.10 18.70 -11.12
N GLU A 39 25.71 19.65 -10.31
CA GLU A 39 26.51 20.82 -9.91
C GLU A 39 27.16 20.66 -8.53
N VAL A 40 26.76 19.62 -7.78
CA VAL A 40 27.27 19.35 -6.45
C VAL A 40 28.46 18.39 -6.52
N ALA A 41 29.56 18.75 -5.87
CA ALA A 41 30.73 17.89 -5.75
C ALA A 41 30.43 16.73 -4.78
N MET A 42 30.07 15.58 -5.32
CA MET A 42 29.80 14.35 -4.59
C MET A 42 30.65 13.23 -5.15
N PRO A 43 31.79 12.89 -4.55
CA PRO A 43 32.54 11.71 -4.98
C PRO A 43 31.74 10.44 -4.67
N PRO A 44 31.87 9.36 -5.47
CA PRO A 44 31.46 8.05 -5.06
C PRO A 44 32.07 7.70 -3.70
N LEU A 45 31.36 6.94 -2.89
CA LEU A 45 31.82 6.53 -1.58
C LEU A 45 33.03 5.59 -1.73
N ASP A 46 34.16 6.00 -1.16
CA ASP A 46 35.41 5.25 -1.13
C ASP A 46 35.76 4.78 0.30
N LEU A 47 36.91 4.15 0.47
CA LEU A 47 37.34 3.64 1.76
C LEU A 47 37.51 4.77 2.81
N GLU A 48 38.08 5.91 2.41
CA GLU A 48 38.27 7.06 3.31
C GLU A 48 36.93 7.62 3.79
N GLY A 49 35.96 7.74 2.88
CA GLY A 49 34.57 8.14 3.19
C GLY A 49 33.88 7.15 4.12
N MET A 50 34.07 5.86 3.94
CA MET A 50 33.54 4.82 4.85
C MET A 50 34.14 4.95 6.25
N GLU A 51 35.47 5.04 6.35
CA GLU A 51 36.14 5.23 7.64
C GLU A 51 35.74 6.54 8.35
N LEU A 52 35.50 7.61 7.59
CA LEU A 52 35.00 8.86 8.12
C LEU A 52 33.62 8.66 8.77
N ARG A 53 32.70 7.96 8.08
CA ARG A 53 31.37 7.64 8.59
C ARG A 53 31.42 6.79 9.85
N ASP A 54 32.24 5.75 9.88
CA ASP A 54 32.38 4.86 11.04
C ASP A 54 32.89 5.63 12.27
N ARG A 55 33.87 6.51 12.08
CA ARG A 55 34.39 7.38 13.14
C ARG A 55 33.31 8.36 13.64
N ALA A 56 32.56 8.99 12.70
CA ALA A 56 31.52 9.94 13.03
C ALA A 56 30.37 9.27 13.79
N ALA A 57 29.90 8.11 13.34
CA ALA A 57 28.84 7.34 14.00
C ALA A 57 29.25 6.92 15.41
N LYS A 58 30.49 6.40 15.58
CA LYS A 58 31.03 5.98 16.86
C LYS A 58 31.14 7.13 17.87
N ASN A 59 31.58 8.29 17.40
CA ASN A 59 31.80 9.46 18.26
C ASN A 59 30.59 10.39 18.37
N ARG A 60 29.53 10.11 17.60
CA ARG A 60 28.37 11.00 17.44
C ARG A 60 28.78 12.43 17.01
N ASP A 61 29.84 12.54 16.22
CA ASP A 61 30.37 13.81 15.70
C ASP A 61 30.22 13.86 14.17
N PHE A 62 29.25 14.58 13.71
CA PHE A 62 28.93 14.81 12.30
C PHE A 62 29.26 16.24 11.86
N SER A 63 30.22 16.91 12.50
CA SER A 63 30.61 18.30 12.19
C SER A 63 31.30 18.46 10.83
N HIS A 64 31.87 17.38 10.28
CA HIS A 64 32.55 17.41 9.00
C HIS A 64 31.60 17.72 7.82
N GLY A 65 32.04 18.55 6.85
CA GLY A 65 31.22 19.00 5.71
C GLY A 65 30.71 17.88 4.78
N ALA A 66 31.32 16.70 4.78
CA ALA A 66 30.84 15.52 4.06
C ALA A 66 29.42 15.09 4.47
N PHE A 67 28.96 15.50 5.66
CA PHE A 67 27.63 15.17 6.17
C PHE A 67 26.57 16.26 5.93
N ASP A 68 26.92 17.37 5.27
CA ASP A 68 25.99 18.49 5.13
C ASP A 68 24.79 18.14 4.26
N LEU A 69 24.97 17.36 3.19
CA LEU A 69 23.88 16.87 2.36
C LEU A 69 22.94 15.91 3.15
N ALA A 70 23.50 15.03 3.99
CA ALA A 70 22.71 14.13 4.82
C ALA A 70 21.89 14.90 5.87
N LYS A 71 22.48 15.93 6.50
CA LYS A 71 21.77 16.81 7.44
C LYS A 71 20.67 17.61 6.75
N GLN A 72 20.96 18.14 5.54
CA GLN A 72 19.99 18.87 4.74
C GLN A 72 18.77 17.97 4.39
N PHE A 73 19.05 16.74 3.95
CA PHE A 73 18.01 15.75 3.63
C PHE A 73 17.18 15.40 4.87
N ALA A 74 17.84 15.11 5.99
CA ALA A 74 17.17 14.74 7.25
C ALA A 74 16.29 15.86 7.83
N ALA A 75 16.65 17.13 7.58
CA ALA A 75 15.94 18.28 8.11
C ALA A 75 14.81 18.81 7.20
N ALA A 76 14.60 18.22 6.03
CA ALA A 76 13.52 18.60 5.11
C ALA A 76 12.17 18.07 5.61
N ASP A 77 11.08 18.83 5.42
CA ASP A 77 9.71 18.43 5.73
C ASP A 77 9.03 17.72 4.55
N VAL A 78 9.42 18.09 3.33
CA VAL A 78 8.96 17.50 2.06
C VAL A 78 10.15 17.35 1.12
N ILE A 79 10.23 16.23 0.44
CA ILE A 79 11.29 15.95 -0.54
C ILE A 79 10.65 15.77 -1.92
N VAL A 80 11.18 16.46 -2.93
CA VAL A 80 10.80 16.32 -4.33
C VAL A 80 12.02 15.82 -5.10
N VAL A 81 11.91 14.67 -5.77
CA VAL A 81 12.97 14.08 -6.61
C VAL A 81 12.53 14.16 -8.06
N ALA A 82 13.25 14.91 -8.88
CA ALA A 82 13.07 14.93 -10.33
C ALA A 82 14.17 14.09 -10.99
N ALA A 83 13.82 12.93 -11.52
CA ALA A 83 14.77 12.01 -12.13
C ALA A 83 14.20 11.41 -13.42
N PRO A 84 14.78 11.71 -14.60
CA PRO A 84 14.37 11.04 -15.84
C PRO A 84 14.66 9.55 -15.78
N TYR A 85 13.83 8.75 -16.47
CA TYR A 85 14.00 7.32 -16.55
C TYR A 85 15.10 6.98 -17.58
N TRP A 86 16.23 6.45 -17.11
CA TRP A 86 17.36 6.04 -17.90
C TRP A 86 17.76 4.60 -17.56
N ASP A 87 17.88 3.75 -18.56
CA ASP A 87 18.41 2.39 -18.43
C ASP A 87 17.72 1.59 -17.29
N LEU A 88 16.39 1.60 -17.29
CA LEU A 88 15.51 0.98 -16.29
C LEU A 88 15.60 1.62 -14.88
N MET A 89 16.29 2.74 -14.74
CA MET A 89 16.61 3.38 -13.46
C MET A 89 16.53 4.91 -13.59
N PHE A 90 17.15 5.62 -12.69
CA PHE A 90 17.42 7.05 -12.71
C PHE A 90 18.90 7.34 -12.99
N PRO A 91 19.29 8.58 -13.33
CA PRO A 91 20.69 8.95 -13.56
C PRO A 91 21.62 8.61 -12.40
N ALA A 92 22.83 8.12 -12.68
CA ALA A 92 23.81 7.66 -11.69
C ALA A 92 24.14 8.73 -10.62
N VAL A 93 24.05 10.01 -10.94
CA VAL A 93 24.27 11.11 -10.00
C VAL A 93 23.30 11.07 -8.81
N LEU A 94 22.05 10.63 -9.03
CA LEU A 94 21.09 10.46 -7.94
C LEU A 94 21.47 9.27 -7.05
N LYS A 95 21.99 8.18 -7.63
CA LYS A 95 22.51 7.06 -6.83
C LYS A 95 23.67 7.48 -5.95
N THR A 96 24.61 8.25 -6.50
CA THR A 96 25.74 8.81 -5.74
C THR A 96 25.25 9.69 -4.59
N TYR A 97 24.25 10.55 -4.86
CA TYR A 97 23.64 11.39 -3.81
C TYR A 97 23.04 10.54 -2.70
N LEU A 98 22.23 9.54 -3.06
CA LEU A 98 21.59 8.65 -2.08
C LEU A 98 22.60 7.90 -1.24
N GLU A 99 23.70 7.44 -1.81
CA GLU A 99 24.80 6.83 -1.05
C GLU A 99 25.45 7.83 -0.09
N ASN A 100 25.66 9.06 -0.51
CA ASN A 100 26.24 10.10 0.32
C ASN A 100 25.35 10.52 1.50
N ILE A 101 24.03 10.49 1.33
CA ILE A 101 23.10 10.89 2.41
C ILE A 101 22.67 9.74 3.33
N THR A 102 22.89 8.48 2.94
CA THR A 102 22.54 7.32 3.77
C THR A 102 23.60 7.15 4.87
N VAL A 103 23.42 7.85 5.98
CA VAL A 103 24.40 7.94 7.09
C VAL A 103 23.73 7.58 8.40
N SER A 104 24.23 6.51 9.05
CA SER A 104 23.78 6.11 10.40
C SER A 104 24.05 7.22 11.43
N GLY A 105 23.05 7.55 12.22
CA GLY A 105 23.05 8.65 13.18
C GLY A 105 22.60 10.00 12.60
N ILE A 106 22.29 10.11 11.27
CA ILE A 106 21.76 11.33 10.64
C ILE A 106 20.42 11.06 9.95
N THR A 107 20.39 10.18 8.94
CA THR A 107 19.18 9.88 8.17
C THR A 107 18.46 8.63 8.64
N PHE A 108 19.18 7.74 9.29
CA PHE A 108 18.65 6.55 9.96
C PHE A 108 19.59 6.13 11.09
N ASP A 109 19.14 5.23 11.94
CA ASP A 109 20.00 4.52 12.91
C ASP A 109 19.49 3.09 13.09
N TYR A 110 20.16 2.30 13.89
CA TYR A 110 19.72 0.96 14.26
C TYR A 110 19.20 0.94 15.69
N SER A 111 18.07 0.25 15.92
CA SER A 111 17.59 -0.07 17.26
C SER A 111 18.55 -1.06 17.96
N ASP A 112 18.34 -1.27 19.26
CA ASP A 112 19.10 -2.28 20.04
C ASP A 112 18.94 -3.72 19.48
N GLN A 113 17.89 -3.93 18.66
CA GLN A 113 17.62 -5.20 17.98
C GLN A 113 18.22 -5.27 16.56
N GLY A 114 18.96 -4.24 16.14
CA GLY A 114 19.55 -4.17 14.79
C GLY A 114 18.56 -3.81 13.68
N ILE A 115 17.37 -3.33 14.01
CA ILE A 115 16.35 -2.92 13.03
C ILE A 115 16.58 -1.45 12.65
N PRO A 116 16.60 -1.09 11.36
CA PRO A 116 16.70 0.30 10.92
C PRO A 116 15.55 1.16 11.45
N VAL A 117 15.86 2.34 11.94
CA VAL A 117 14.92 3.37 12.39
C VAL A 117 15.23 4.66 11.65
N GLY A 118 14.27 5.21 10.93
CA GLY A 118 14.42 6.45 10.19
C GLY A 118 14.51 7.67 11.12
N LEU A 119 15.40 8.60 10.78
CA LEU A 119 15.63 9.84 11.53
C LEU A 119 15.26 11.10 10.74
N CYS A 120 14.74 10.95 9.51
CA CYS A 120 14.37 12.09 8.68
C CYS A 120 13.06 12.72 9.15
N SER A 121 12.99 14.06 9.05
CA SER A 121 11.79 14.84 9.39
C SER A 121 10.73 14.83 8.30
N ALA A 122 11.09 14.40 7.09
CA ALA A 122 10.21 14.45 5.94
C ALA A 122 8.98 13.54 6.15
N ARG A 123 7.80 14.12 5.95
CA ARG A 123 6.53 13.38 5.97
C ARG A 123 6.07 12.94 4.59
N LYS A 124 6.62 13.56 3.52
CA LYS A 124 6.28 13.26 2.12
C LYS A 124 7.51 13.26 1.23
N LEU A 125 7.52 12.31 0.30
CA LEU A 125 8.47 12.29 -0.81
C LEU A 125 7.68 12.16 -2.13
N TYR A 126 7.97 13.05 -3.05
CA TYR A 126 7.46 13.02 -4.42
C TYR A 126 8.57 12.57 -5.38
N TYR A 127 8.31 11.55 -6.18
CA TYR A 127 9.19 11.11 -7.25
C TYR A 127 8.58 11.45 -8.61
N VAL A 128 9.22 12.33 -9.35
CA VAL A 128 8.77 12.79 -10.66
C VAL A 128 9.69 12.24 -11.74
N THR A 129 9.12 11.54 -12.72
CA THR A 129 9.89 10.91 -13.79
C THR A 129 9.23 11.05 -15.15
N THR A 130 10.01 10.92 -16.21
CA THR A 130 9.50 10.80 -17.59
C THR A 130 10.28 9.75 -18.36
N ALA A 131 9.59 9.02 -19.23
CA ALA A 131 10.19 8.00 -20.09
C ALA A 131 9.74 8.15 -21.55
N GLY A 132 10.63 7.86 -22.48
CA GLY A 132 10.32 7.82 -23.91
C GLY A 132 9.40 6.67 -24.29
N GLY A 133 9.58 5.49 -23.68
CA GLY A 133 8.71 4.31 -23.79
C GLY A 133 7.85 4.12 -22.57
N PHE A 134 7.17 2.98 -22.50
CA PHE A 134 6.45 2.56 -21.30
C PHE A 134 7.39 1.87 -20.31
N ILE A 135 7.31 2.25 -19.04
CA ILE A 135 8.15 1.70 -17.96
C ILE A 135 7.65 0.32 -17.55
N GLY A 136 6.33 0.16 -17.43
CA GLY A 136 5.71 -1.09 -17.00
C GLY A 136 6.25 -1.56 -15.65
N GLN A 137 6.57 -2.85 -15.54
CA GLN A 137 7.09 -3.47 -14.31
C GLN A 137 8.58 -3.15 -14.02
N ASN A 138 9.25 -2.39 -14.88
CA ASN A 138 10.69 -2.15 -14.77
C ASN A 138 11.05 -0.80 -14.12
N ASP A 139 10.20 -0.27 -13.23
CA ASP A 139 10.48 0.98 -12.51
C ASP A 139 11.40 0.76 -11.30
N PHE A 140 12.60 0.26 -11.57
CA PHE A 140 13.60 0.03 -10.52
C PHE A 140 14.05 1.33 -9.84
N GLY A 141 13.95 2.46 -10.53
CA GLY A 141 14.28 3.77 -9.98
C GLY A 141 13.33 4.17 -8.87
N PHE A 142 12.04 4.13 -9.13
CA PHE A 142 11.04 4.43 -8.11
C PHE A 142 11.04 3.39 -6.98
N ALA A 143 11.09 2.11 -7.32
CA ALA A 143 11.14 1.03 -6.34
C ALA A 143 12.32 1.20 -5.36
N TYR A 144 13.50 1.58 -5.88
CA TYR A 144 14.68 1.82 -5.05
C TYR A 144 14.49 3.02 -4.10
N ILE A 145 14.03 4.18 -4.63
CA ILE A 145 13.75 5.37 -3.82
C ILE A 145 12.73 5.06 -2.72
N LYS A 146 11.66 4.38 -3.08
CA LYS A 146 10.61 3.98 -2.16
C LYS A 146 11.15 3.08 -1.04
N ALA A 147 11.93 2.06 -1.40
CA ALA A 147 12.53 1.15 -0.43
C ALA A 147 13.45 1.89 0.56
N LEU A 148 14.28 2.83 0.10
CA LEU A 148 15.12 3.64 0.99
C LEU A 148 14.27 4.54 1.90
N ALA A 149 13.30 5.25 1.33
CA ALA A 149 12.47 6.18 2.06
C ALA A 149 11.72 5.49 3.21
N GLN A 150 11.15 4.31 2.95
CA GLN A 150 10.38 3.56 3.92
C GLN A 150 11.23 2.81 4.94
N ASN A 151 12.23 2.05 4.46
CA ASN A 151 12.97 1.12 5.32
C ASN A 151 14.15 1.77 6.07
N LEU A 152 14.69 2.89 5.54
CA LEU A 152 15.81 3.56 6.17
C LEU A 152 15.47 4.96 6.67
N PHE A 153 14.79 5.79 5.85
CA PHE A 153 14.62 7.21 6.20
C PHE A 153 13.37 7.49 7.05
N GLY A 154 12.42 6.54 7.11
CA GLY A 154 11.20 6.68 7.90
C GLY A 154 10.18 7.65 7.31
N ILE A 155 10.19 7.87 5.99
CA ILE A 155 9.27 8.77 5.30
C ILE A 155 7.96 8.04 5.00
N PRO A 156 6.82 8.44 5.58
CA PRO A 156 5.59 7.65 5.50
C PRO A 156 4.81 7.81 4.20
N GLU A 157 4.84 8.99 3.56
CA GLU A 157 4.07 9.25 2.34
C GLU A 157 4.98 9.38 1.13
N ILE A 158 4.78 8.53 0.10
CA ILE A 158 5.60 8.53 -1.11
C ILE A 158 4.68 8.50 -2.33
N HIS A 159 4.82 9.50 -3.18
CA HIS A 159 4.03 9.68 -4.40
C HIS A 159 4.91 9.60 -5.63
N ARG A 160 4.40 8.93 -6.69
CA ARG A 160 5.04 8.89 -8.00
C ARG A 160 4.19 9.63 -9.02
N TYR A 161 4.81 10.55 -9.75
CA TYR A 161 4.25 11.16 -10.94
C TYR A 161 5.11 10.81 -12.14
N GLY A 162 4.55 10.14 -13.13
CA GLY A 162 5.28 9.66 -14.30
C GLY A 162 4.55 9.96 -15.60
N ALA A 163 5.27 10.53 -16.58
CA ALA A 163 4.79 10.65 -17.95
C ALA A 163 5.57 9.67 -18.84
N GLU A 164 4.88 8.75 -19.48
CA GLU A 164 5.45 7.64 -20.24
C GLU A 164 5.02 7.66 -21.70
N GLY A 165 5.76 6.96 -22.57
CA GLY A 165 5.43 6.90 -23.99
C GLY A 165 5.76 8.18 -24.78
N LEU A 166 6.59 9.08 -24.23
CA LEU A 166 6.81 10.41 -24.78
C LEU A 166 7.61 10.45 -26.10
N ASP A 167 8.29 9.37 -26.47
CA ASP A 167 9.05 9.25 -27.72
C ASP A 167 8.43 8.21 -28.68
N ILE A 168 7.22 7.73 -28.37
CA ILE A 168 6.46 6.83 -29.26
C ILE A 168 5.97 7.66 -30.45
N PHE A 169 6.12 7.11 -31.66
CA PHE A 169 5.67 7.78 -32.88
C PHE A 169 4.18 8.13 -32.82
N GLY A 170 3.84 9.39 -33.03
CA GLY A 170 2.45 9.87 -32.99
C GLY A 170 1.92 10.19 -31.58
N ALA A 171 2.74 10.10 -30.52
CA ALA A 171 2.32 10.45 -29.18
C ALA A 171 1.95 11.93 -29.03
N ASP A 172 0.82 12.20 -28.39
CA ASP A 172 0.46 13.53 -27.93
C ASP A 172 1.22 13.89 -26.65
N VAL A 173 2.48 14.27 -26.82
CA VAL A 173 3.41 14.57 -25.70
C VAL A 173 2.84 15.66 -24.80
N GLU A 174 2.26 16.70 -25.35
CA GLU A 174 1.70 17.82 -24.59
C GLU A 174 0.47 17.39 -23.79
N GLY A 175 -0.42 16.62 -24.40
CA GLY A 175 -1.58 16.03 -23.73
C GLY A 175 -1.19 15.11 -22.56
N ILE A 176 -0.19 14.25 -22.76
CA ILE A 176 0.33 13.36 -21.71
C ILE A 176 0.89 14.18 -20.54
N LEU A 177 1.74 15.16 -20.80
CA LEU A 177 2.32 16.02 -19.74
C LEU A 177 1.25 16.82 -19.00
N ASN A 178 0.26 17.38 -19.73
CA ASN A 178 -0.84 18.14 -19.14
C ASN A 178 -1.74 17.28 -18.25
N LYS A 179 -1.96 16.00 -18.61
CA LYS A 179 -2.67 15.07 -17.77
C LYS A 179 -1.98 14.88 -16.42
N VAL A 180 -0.67 14.61 -16.42
CA VAL A 180 0.11 14.46 -15.19
C VAL A 180 0.13 15.74 -14.35
N LYS A 181 0.24 16.92 -14.99
CA LYS A 181 0.15 18.20 -14.28
C LYS A 181 -1.22 18.42 -13.63
N ALA A 182 -2.29 17.98 -14.28
CA ALA A 182 -3.64 18.04 -13.72
C ALA A 182 -3.82 17.08 -12.51
N GLU A 183 -3.24 15.90 -12.58
CA GLU A 183 -3.18 14.96 -11.45
C GLU A 183 -2.46 15.60 -10.24
N MET A 184 -1.30 16.22 -10.47
CA MET A 184 -0.55 16.95 -9.42
C MET A 184 -1.34 18.12 -8.82
N ALA A 185 -2.16 18.81 -9.60
CA ALA A 185 -2.99 19.92 -9.13
C ALA A 185 -4.21 19.43 -8.33
N GLY A 186 -4.75 18.25 -8.65
CA GLY A 186 -5.85 17.61 -7.95
C GLY A 186 -5.47 17.09 -6.57
N ASP A 187 -4.22 16.74 -6.36
CA ASP A 187 -3.67 16.22 -5.10
C ASP A 187 -3.80 17.21 -3.91
N SER A 188 -4.01 18.49 -4.19
CA SER A 188 -4.25 19.50 -3.15
C SER A 188 -5.66 19.49 -2.56
N GLN A 189 -6.60 18.75 -3.14
CA GLN A 189 -8.02 18.70 -2.71
C GLN A 189 -8.54 17.30 -2.38
N ILE A 190 -7.84 16.26 -2.78
CA ILE A 190 -8.16 14.90 -2.37
C ILE A 190 -7.31 14.62 -1.14
N GLN A 191 -7.95 14.44 0.02
CA GLN A 191 -7.35 13.63 1.07
C GLN A 191 -7.25 12.21 0.49
N THR A 192 -6.22 11.97 -0.28
CA THR A 192 -5.81 10.63 -0.61
C THR A 192 -5.42 9.99 0.69
N ILE A 193 -6.26 9.07 1.15
CA ILE A 193 -5.84 8.07 2.11
C ILE A 193 -4.58 7.48 1.49
N PRO A 194 -3.44 7.48 2.20
CA PRO A 194 -2.21 6.99 1.61
C PRO A 194 -2.47 5.60 1.08
N TYR A 195 -2.25 5.41 -0.21
CA TYR A 195 -2.27 4.09 -0.82
C TYR A 195 -1.18 3.30 -0.10
N PRO A 196 -1.50 2.17 0.47
CA PRO A 196 -0.55 1.50 1.33
C PRO A 196 0.62 0.97 0.54
N GLU A 197 1.69 0.92 1.23
CA GLU A 197 3.04 0.62 0.84
C GLU A 197 3.16 -0.73 0.15
N THR A 198 3.45 -0.74 -1.14
CA THR A 198 3.87 -1.95 -1.85
C THR A 198 5.29 -2.31 -1.42
N TYR A 199 5.56 -3.55 -1.15
CA TYR A 199 6.88 -4.06 -0.78
C TYR A 199 7.55 -4.69 -2.00
N GLY A 200 8.66 -4.16 -2.41
CA GLY A 200 9.70 -4.63 -3.34
C GLY A 200 9.43 -5.77 -4.32
N ASN A 201 10.11 -5.74 -5.44
CA ASN A 201 9.96 -6.65 -6.58
C ASN A 201 10.57 -8.05 -6.32
N SER A 202 9.90 -8.87 -5.54
CA SER A 202 10.11 -10.32 -5.56
C SER A 202 8.81 -10.97 -6.01
N PRO A 203 8.80 -12.04 -6.77
CA PRO A 203 7.55 -12.76 -7.10
C PRO A 203 6.73 -13.15 -5.87
N ALA A 204 7.39 -13.40 -4.73
CA ALA A 204 6.72 -13.61 -3.44
C ALA A 204 6.22 -12.31 -2.77
N LEU A 205 6.58 -11.15 -3.31
CA LEU A 205 6.22 -9.82 -2.84
C LEU A 205 5.33 -9.07 -3.84
N ASP A 206 5.02 -9.70 -4.98
CA ASP A 206 4.09 -9.16 -5.97
C ASP A 206 2.70 -9.25 -5.43
N GLY A 207 1.98 -8.56 -4.88
CA GLY A 207 0.60 -8.69 -4.43
C GLY A 207 -0.39 -8.41 -5.55
N ALA A 208 -1.58 -8.01 -5.20
CA ALA A 208 -2.66 -7.69 -6.13
C ALA A 208 -2.27 -6.62 -7.15
N SER A 209 -1.35 -5.71 -6.82
CA SER A 209 -0.86 -4.68 -7.73
C SER A 209 -0.16 -5.23 -8.98
N SER A 210 0.35 -6.48 -8.96
CA SER A 210 0.93 -7.13 -10.15
C SER A 210 -0.08 -7.37 -11.26
N PHE A 211 -1.35 -7.38 -10.94
CA PHE A 211 -2.47 -7.56 -11.87
C PHE A 211 -3.10 -6.24 -12.32
N ALA A 212 -2.70 -5.11 -11.75
CA ALA A 212 -3.26 -3.81 -12.08
C ALA A 212 -3.17 -3.50 -13.57
N GLY A 213 -4.29 -3.32 -14.23
CA GLY A 213 -4.40 -3.05 -15.66
C GLY A 213 -4.15 -4.25 -16.59
N ALA A 214 -3.81 -5.45 -16.05
CA ALA A 214 -3.46 -6.61 -16.89
C ALA A 214 -4.68 -7.30 -17.51
N ALA A 215 -5.81 -7.28 -16.85
CA ALA A 215 -7.01 -8.03 -17.25
C ALA A 215 -8.26 -7.17 -17.46
N ASP A 216 -8.10 -5.86 -17.55
CA ASP A 216 -9.24 -4.96 -17.70
C ASP A 216 -9.81 -5.00 -19.11
N HIS A 217 -11.06 -5.39 -19.20
CA HIS A 217 -11.86 -5.43 -20.41
C HIS A 217 -12.99 -4.40 -20.41
N ALA A 218 -12.73 -3.20 -19.91
CA ALA A 218 -13.72 -2.12 -19.78
C ALA A 218 -14.52 -1.82 -21.05
N GLN A 219 -13.98 -2.17 -22.23
CA GLN A 219 -14.65 -2.06 -23.53
C GLN A 219 -15.52 -3.30 -23.86
N SER A 220 -15.51 -4.32 -23.04
CA SER A 220 -16.33 -5.51 -23.26
C SER A 220 -17.81 -5.20 -23.04
N ARG A 221 -18.69 -5.71 -23.92
CA ARG A 221 -20.14 -5.62 -23.70
C ARG A 221 -20.64 -6.35 -22.45
N TYR A 222 -19.80 -7.20 -21.86
CA TYR A 222 -20.13 -8.00 -20.69
C TYR A 222 -19.58 -7.37 -19.39
N TYR A 223 -18.86 -6.25 -19.51
CA TYR A 223 -18.35 -5.52 -18.36
C TYR A 223 -19.49 -4.73 -17.70
N VAL A 224 -19.66 -4.95 -16.40
CA VAL A 224 -20.58 -4.19 -15.55
C VAL A 224 -19.77 -3.64 -14.38
N ALA A 225 -19.66 -2.32 -14.29
CA ALA A 225 -19.03 -1.64 -13.17
C ALA A 225 -20.10 -1.27 -12.13
N ASN A 226 -20.05 -1.88 -10.97
CA ASN A 226 -20.85 -1.48 -9.82
C ASN A 226 -20.02 -0.52 -8.93
N ASP A 227 -20.65 0.52 -8.41
CA ASP A 227 -20.02 1.42 -7.45
C ASP A 227 -20.39 1.00 -6.02
N PHE A 228 -19.79 -0.09 -5.55
CA PHE A 228 -20.05 -0.64 -4.21
C PHE A 228 -19.74 0.37 -3.10
N PHE A 229 -18.76 1.25 -3.31
CA PHE A 229 -18.41 2.27 -2.34
C PHE A 229 -19.56 3.25 -2.06
N GLN A 230 -20.38 3.57 -3.06
CA GLN A 230 -21.51 4.49 -2.91
C GLN A 230 -22.84 3.79 -2.59
N MET A 231 -22.90 2.46 -2.62
CA MET A 231 -24.11 1.71 -2.31
C MET A 231 -24.52 1.94 -0.85
N LYS A 232 -25.82 1.89 -0.61
CA LYS A 232 -26.42 2.05 0.71
C LYS A 232 -27.42 0.93 0.95
N SER A 233 -27.55 0.53 2.19
CA SER A 233 -28.55 -0.44 2.60
C SER A 233 -29.97 0.03 2.24
N ASP A 234 -30.80 -0.94 1.85
CA ASP A 234 -32.24 -0.76 1.54
C ASP A 234 -33.05 -1.96 2.06
N ALA A 235 -34.11 -2.36 1.40
CA ALA A 235 -34.99 -3.45 1.86
C ALA A 235 -34.37 -4.85 1.69
N THR A 236 -33.42 -5.02 0.76
CA THR A 236 -32.77 -6.30 0.45
C THR A 236 -31.27 -6.25 0.61
N LEU A 237 -30.67 -5.08 0.44
CA LEU A 237 -29.23 -4.87 0.54
C LEU A 237 -28.83 -4.38 1.95
N HIS A 238 -27.97 -5.15 2.62
CA HIS A 238 -27.28 -4.75 3.84
C HIS A 238 -25.80 -4.53 3.52
N ILE A 239 -25.30 -3.29 3.59
CA ILE A 239 -23.94 -2.96 3.20
C ILE A 239 -23.30 -1.89 4.08
N LEU A 240 -22.02 -2.02 4.35
CA LEU A 240 -21.23 -1.00 5.04
C LEU A 240 -20.90 0.14 4.07
N HIS A 241 -21.70 1.21 4.13
CA HIS A 241 -21.57 2.34 3.21
C HIS A 241 -20.19 3.02 3.30
N ARG A 242 -19.52 3.16 2.15
CA ARG A 242 -18.17 3.73 2.03
C ARG A 242 -17.09 2.94 2.76
N PHE A 243 -17.22 1.64 2.84
CA PHE A 243 -16.12 0.80 3.29
C PHE A 243 -14.97 0.88 2.29
N GLN A 244 -13.75 1.18 2.76
CA GLN A 244 -12.58 1.35 1.92
C GLN A 244 -11.81 0.04 1.79
N THR A 245 -11.55 -0.36 0.57
CA THR A 245 -10.73 -1.52 0.24
C THR A 245 -9.24 -1.21 0.36
N TYR A 246 -8.44 -2.25 0.47
CA TYR A 246 -7.00 -2.20 0.55
C TYR A 246 -6.39 -3.39 -0.19
N GLN A 247 -5.47 -3.15 -1.12
CA GLN A 247 -4.83 -4.19 -1.90
C GLN A 247 -3.57 -4.69 -1.20
N GLN A 248 -3.50 -6.00 -0.90
CA GLN A 248 -2.33 -6.62 -0.24
C GLN A 248 -1.06 -6.46 -1.07
N THR A 249 0.07 -6.34 -0.37
CA THR A 249 1.36 -6.04 -0.98
C THR A 249 2.21 -7.27 -1.26
N THR A 250 1.81 -8.44 -0.78
CA THR A 250 2.50 -9.72 -1.02
C THR A 250 1.49 -10.83 -1.29
N GLU A 251 1.94 -11.98 -1.77
CA GLU A 251 1.10 -13.15 -2.06
C GLU A 251 0.49 -13.83 -0.82
N TYR A 252 0.91 -13.46 0.39
CA TYR A 252 0.56 -14.18 1.63
C TYR A 252 -0.01 -13.28 2.74
N THR A 253 -0.17 -11.99 2.52
CA THR A 253 -0.61 -11.04 3.56
C THR A 253 -2.10 -10.71 3.54
N CYS A 254 -2.94 -11.53 2.91
CA CYS A 254 -4.39 -11.32 2.84
C CYS A 254 -5.04 -11.13 4.23
N GLY A 255 -4.64 -11.92 5.24
CA GLY A 255 -5.15 -11.77 6.60
C GLY A 255 -4.75 -10.44 7.25
N ALA A 256 -3.49 -10.00 7.06
CA ALA A 256 -3.01 -8.71 7.58
C ALA A 256 -3.69 -7.52 6.88
N ALA A 257 -3.89 -7.61 5.56
CA ALA A 257 -4.59 -6.60 4.78
C ALA A 257 -6.09 -6.52 5.16
N SER A 258 -6.73 -7.67 5.37
CA SER A 258 -8.11 -7.73 5.85
C SER A 258 -8.25 -7.12 7.25
N ALA A 259 -7.35 -7.45 8.19
CA ALA A 259 -7.34 -6.83 9.52
C ALA A 259 -7.11 -5.32 9.45
N LEU A 260 -6.24 -4.85 8.54
CA LEU A 260 -6.01 -3.42 8.31
C LEU A 260 -7.28 -2.71 7.82
N MET A 261 -8.04 -3.33 6.91
CA MET A 261 -9.32 -2.77 6.44
C MET A 261 -10.32 -2.62 7.59
N VAL A 262 -10.44 -3.63 8.46
CA VAL A 262 -11.30 -3.58 9.65
C VAL A 262 -10.84 -2.48 10.62
N LEU A 263 -9.55 -2.37 10.91
CA LEU A 263 -8.99 -1.31 11.76
C LEU A 263 -9.28 0.08 11.18
N ASN A 264 -9.07 0.26 9.88
CA ASN A 264 -9.34 1.51 9.18
C ASN A 264 -10.82 1.91 9.20
N TRP A 265 -11.72 0.92 9.08
CA TRP A 265 -13.17 1.14 9.17
C TRP A 265 -13.56 1.79 10.49
N PHE A 266 -12.99 1.33 11.60
CA PHE A 266 -13.21 1.91 12.93
C PHE A 266 -12.26 3.09 13.26
N GLY A 267 -11.60 3.67 12.24
CA GLY A 267 -10.80 4.89 12.39
C GLY A 267 -9.39 4.69 12.95
N GLN A 268 -8.93 3.45 13.13
CA GLN A 268 -7.59 3.10 13.63
C GLN A 268 -6.56 3.12 12.50
N LYS A 269 -6.15 4.31 12.05
CA LYS A 269 -5.31 4.51 10.85
C LYS A 269 -3.80 4.49 11.11
N GLN A 270 -3.37 4.18 12.32
CA GLN A 270 -1.95 4.13 12.71
C GLN A 270 -1.26 2.80 12.40
N TYR A 271 -2.01 1.81 11.94
CA TYR A 271 -1.46 0.49 11.63
C TYR A 271 -1.08 0.35 10.16
N HIS A 272 -0.12 -0.54 9.88
CA HIS A 272 0.38 -0.85 8.54
C HIS A 272 0.39 -2.35 8.32
N GLU A 273 0.13 -2.79 7.10
CA GLU A 273 0.05 -4.20 6.73
C GLU A 273 1.25 -5.02 7.21
N LYS A 274 2.49 -4.53 6.97
CA LYS A 274 3.71 -5.21 7.38
C LYS A 274 3.82 -5.40 8.89
N ALA A 275 3.44 -4.39 9.66
CA ALA A 275 3.45 -4.48 11.12
C ALA A 275 2.42 -5.51 11.59
N LEU A 276 1.22 -5.50 10.99
CA LEU A 276 0.18 -6.48 11.28
C LEU A 276 0.61 -7.89 10.85
N ALA A 277 1.22 -8.06 9.67
CA ALA A 277 1.75 -9.34 9.23
C ALA A 277 2.79 -9.92 10.21
N GLY A 278 3.64 -9.05 10.78
CA GLY A 278 4.58 -9.43 11.83
C GLY A 278 3.89 -9.88 13.12
N LEU A 279 2.86 -9.15 13.58
CA LEU A 279 2.07 -9.52 14.76
C LEU A 279 1.27 -10.81 14.55
N LEU A 280 0.77 -11.05 13.34
CA LEU A 280 0.05 -12.26 12.95
C LEU A 280 0.98 -13.44 12.64
N GLU A 281 2.29 -13.28 12.77
CA GLU A 281 3.29 -14.30 12.40
C GLU A 281 3.14 -14.80 10.95
N THR A 282 2.66 -13.93 10.07
CA THR A 282 2.40 -14.26 8.66
C THR A 282 3.70 -14.21 7.86
N HIS A 283 3.97 -15.25 7.06
CA HIS A 283 5.11 -15.31 6.15
C HIS A 283 4.79 -16.17 4.92
N CYS A 284 5.68 -16.19 3.92
CA CYS A 284 5.45 -16.79 2.60
C CYS A 284 5.08 -18.28 2.58
N THR A 285 5.29 -19.01 3.67
CA THR A 285 4.91 -20.43 3.80
C THR A 285 3.75 -20.65 4.78
N LYS A 286 3.28 -19.59 5.42
CA LYS A 286 2.21 -19.66 6.42
C LYS A 286 1.40 -18.38 6.38
N GLY A 287 0.16 -18.46 5.95
CA GLY A 287 -0.81 -17.36 6.04
C GLY A 287 -1.16 -17.01 7.50
N SER A 288 -2.15 -16.16 7.67
CA SER A 288 -2.68 -15.83 9.00
C SER A 288 -3.72 -16.86 9.42
N SER A 289 -3.63 -17.36 10.65
CA SER A 289 -4.66 -18.25 11.21
C SER A 289 -5.81 -17.45 11.84
N VAL A 290 -6.95 -18.12 12.04
CA VAL A 290 -8.12 -17.54 12.73
C VAL A 290 -7.73 -17.10 14.14
N GLU A 291 -6.92 -17.89 14.84
CA GLU A 291 -6.45 -17.61 16.19
C GLU A 291 -5.61 -16.34 16.21
N ASN A 292 -4.60 -16.25 15.33
CA ASN A 292 -3.70 -15.09 15.31
C ASN A 292 -4.46 -13.78 15.03
N ILE A 293 -5.49 -13.84 14.16
CA ILE A 293 -6.33 -12.66 13.90
C ILE A 293 -7.21 -12.31 15.11
N ALA A 294 -7.83 -13.31 15.75
CA ALA A 294 -8.61 -13.08 16.96
C ALA A 294 -7.74 -12.50 18.08
N ASP A 295 -6.56 -13.08 18.31
CA ASP A 295 -5.59 -12.65 19.33
C ASP A 295 -5.11 -11.21 19.07
N LEU A 296 -4.94 -10.80 17.80
CA LEU A 296 -4.59 -9.43 17.45
C LEU A 296 -5.64 -8.44 17.98
N PHE A 297 -6.93 -8.69 17.74
CA PHE A 297 -8.00 -7.79 18.18
C PHE A 297 -8.22 -7.86 19.69
N ASP A 298 -8.04 -9.01 20.32
CA ASP A 298 -8.04 -9.14 21.77
C ASP A 298 -6.90 -8.36 22.42
N LEU A 299 -5.69 -8.40 21.84
CA LEU A 299 -4.53 -7.59 22.27
C LEU A 299 -4.82 -6.08 22.20
N LEU A 300 -5.61 -5.65 21.22
CA LEU A 300 -6.05 -4.26 21.08
C LEU A 300 -7.19 -3.89 22.06
N GLY A 301 -7.67 -4.86 22.84
CA GLY A 301 -8.74 -4.68 23.82
C GLY A 301 -10.14 -4.57 23.22
N TRP A 302 -10.33 -5.07 21.99
CA TRP A 302 -11.61 -5.04 21.29
C TRP A 302 -12.56 -6.16 21.75
N ASN A 303 -13.83 -6.06 21.39
CA ASN A 303 -14.73 -7.22 21.40
C ASN A 303 -14.39 -8.08 20.20
N VAL A 304 -14.34 -9.38 20.40
CA VAL A 304 -14.06 -10.38 19.35
C VAL A 304 -15.08 -11.49 19.41
N ASP A 305 -15.70 -11.80 18.29
CA ASP A 305 -16.46 -13.03 18.08
C ASP A 305 -15.81 -13.79 16.91
N SER A 306 -15.42 -15.03 17.16
CA SER A 306 -14.67 -15.81 16.17
C SER A 306 -14.88 -17.30 16.35
N HIS A 307 -14.45 -18.08 15.36
CA HIS A 307 -14.34 -19.53 15.44
C HIS A 307 -13.02 -20.02 16.06
N ALA A 308 -12.15 -19.12 16.51
CA ALA A 308 -10.87 -19.47 17.12
C ALA A 308 -11.05 -20.38 18.34
N GLY A 309 -10.36 -21.52 18.35
CA GLY A 309 -10.37 -22.48 19.47
C GLY A 309 -11.71 -23.14 19.76
N THR A 310 -12.66 -23.15 18.82
CA THR A 310 -14.01 -23.71 19.00
C THR A 310 -14.39 -24.63 17.86
N ASP A 311 -15.32 -25.55 18.12
CA ASP A 311 -15.99 -26.38 17.11
C ASP A 311 -17.24 -25.65 16.52
N ARG A 312 -17.35 -24.35 16.76
CA ARG A 312 -18.47 -23.55 16.28
C ARG A 312 -18.49 -23.52 14.76
N ARG A 313 -19.65 -23.78 14.19
CA ARG A 313 -19.92 -23.69 12.76
C ARG A 313 -21.39 -23.39 12.54
N PHE A 314 -21.71 -22.79 11.41
CA PHE A 314 -23.11 -22.65 11.00
C PHE A 314 -23.64 -23.98 10.54
N GLN A 315 -24.84 -24.33 10.97
CA GLN A 315 -25.48 -25.59 10.59
C GLN A 315 -26.19 -25.49 9.24
N THR A 316 -26.67 -24.29 8.91
CA THR A 316 -27.41 -24.04 7.67
C THR A 316 -26.97 -22.69 7.04
N VAL A 317 -27.33 -22.48 5.78
CA VAL A 317 -27.07 -21.25 5.05
C VAL A 317 -27.89 -20.10 5.65
N GLU A 318 -29.12 -20.37 6.10
CA GLU A 318 -30.00 -19.41 6.75
C GLU A 318 -29.44 -18.91 8.10
N GLU A 319 -28.77 -19.76 8.86
CA GLU A 319 -28.08 -19.34 10.09
C GLU A 319 -26.91 -18.41 9.78
N ALA A 320 -26.16 -18.72 8.72
CA ALA A 320 -25.06 -17.87 8.27
C ALA A 320 -25.56 -16.52 7.76
N GLU A 321 -26.57 -16.50 6.88
CA GLU A 321 -27.22 -15.30 6.36
C GLU A 321 -27.65 -14.38 7.51
N LYS A 322 -28.43 -14.91 8.45
CA LYS A 322 -28.92 -14.14 9.60
C LYS A 322 -27.78 -13.53 10.41
N THR A 323 -26.71 -14.30 10.68
CA THR A 323 -25.57 -13.81 11.44
C THR A 323 -24.82 -12.72 10.68
N ILE A 324 -24.63 -12.86 9.37
CA ILE A 324 -24.01 -11.87 8.49
C ILE A 324 -24.80 -10.55 8.56
N ILE A 325 -26.12 -10.62 8.36
CA ILE A 325 -27.01 -9.44 8.42
C ILE A 325 -26.93 -8.76 9.79
N GLU A 326 -26.97 -9.54 10.89
CA GLU A 326 -26.86 -9.00 12.25
C GLU A 326 -25.58 -8.22 12.50
N TYR A 327 -24.42 -8.64 11.96
CA TYR A 327 -23.17 -7.90 12.07
C TYR A 327 -23.15 -6.66 11.18
N LEU A 328 -23.58 -6.78 9.93
CA LEU A 328 -23.60 -5.65 8.99
C LEU A 328 -24.52 -4.52 9.46
N ASP A 329 -25.71 -4.86 10.00
CA ASP A 329 -26.66 -3.88 10.56
C ASP A 329 -26.10 -3.16 11.79
N ARG A 330 -25.19 -3.79 12.52
CA ARG A 330 -24.44 -3.18 13.63
C ARG A 330 -23.21 -2.39 13.17
N GLY A 331 -22.93 -2.33 11.86
CA GLY A 331 -21.76 -1.67 11.32
C GLY A 331 -20.45 -2.44 11.51
N ILE A 332 -20.52 -3.77 11.72
CA ILE A 332 -19.37 -4.63 12.00
C ILE A 332 -19.02 -5.48 10.77
N PRO A 333 -17.87 -5.26 10.14
CA PRO A 333 -17.37 -6.12 9.06
C PRO A 333 -16.95 -7.49 9.60
N MET A 334 -17.07 -8.53 8.78
CA MET A 334 -16.65 -9.89 9.13
C MET A 334 -15.46 -10.31 8.29
N MET A 335 -14.32 -10.58 8.90
CA MET A 335 -13.21 -11.25 8.21
C MET A 335 -13.55 -12.73 8.06
N VAL A 336 -13.37 -13.28 6.86
CA VAL A 336 -13.64 -14.70 6.56
C VAL A 336 -12.44 -15.32 5.84
N ASP A 337 -12.11 -16.56 6.16
CA ASP A 337 -11.14 -17.37 5.42
C ASP A 337 -11.87 -18.49 4.67
N TRP A 338 -11.66 -18.58 3.38
CA TRP A 338 -12.32 -19.55 2.55
C TRP A 338 -11.43 -20.09 1.43
N VAL A 339 -11.80 -21.23 0.87
CA VAL A 339 -11.02 -21.92 -0.15
C VAL A 339 -11.66 -21.70 -1.51
N ASP A 340 -11.06 -20.81 -2.33
CA ASP A 340 -11.35 -20.70 -3.75
C ASP A 340 -10.31 -21.49 -4.56
N TRP A 341 -9.08 -20.95 -4.67
CA TRP A 341 -7.94 -21.60 -5.31
C TRP A 341 -6.82 -21.92 -4.31
N ALA A 342 -6.84 -21.27 -3.14
CA ALA A 342 -6.05 -21.54 -1.93
C ALA A 342 -6.83 -21.02 -0.73
N GLY A 343 -6.28 -21.00 0.48
CA GLY A 343 -6.86 -20.27 1.61
C GLY A 343 -6.73 -18.76 1.37
N HIS A 344 -7.82 -18.02 1.56
CA HIS A 344 -7.84 -16.59 1.30
C HIS A 344 -8.72 -15.82 2.28
N TRP A 345 -8.12 -14.81 2.95
CA TRP A 345 -8.83 -13.90 3.83
C TRP A 345 -9.41 -12.72 3.05
N GLN A 346 -10.70 -12.48 3.25
CA GLN A 346 -11.43 -11.34 2.73
C GLN A 346 -12.26 -10.71 3.85
N VAL A 347 -12.79 -9.51 3.62
CA VAL A 347 -13.71 -8.85 4.55
C VAL A 347 -15.10 -8.80 3.92
N LEU A 348 -16.06 -9.48 4.53
CA LEU A 348 -17.46 -9.43 4.14
C LEU A 348 -18.04 -8.10 4.63
N ILE A 349 -18.51 -7.29 3.70
CA ILE A 349 -18.97 -5.91 3.92
C ILE A 349 -20.42 -5.68 3.50
N GLY A 350 -21.03 -6.67 2.83
CA GLY A 350 -22.42 -6.56 2.41
C GLY A 350 -23.02 -7.89 2.01
N ILE A 351 -24.35 -7.92 2.01
CA ILE A 351 -25.20 -9.00 1.48
C ILE A 351 -26.44 -8.40 0.86
N ASP A 352 -26.79 -8.85 -0.34
CA ASP A 352 -28.09 -8.56 -0.96
C ASP A 352 -28.92 -9.85 -1.00
N THR A 353 -30.03 -9.86 -0.30
CA THR A 353 -30.95 -11.00 -0.26
C THR A 353 -31.76 -11.15 -1.54
N CYS A 354 -31.58 -10.23 -2.50
CA CYS A 354 -32.30 -10.23 -3.80
C CYS A 354 -33.83 -10.25 -3.66
N GLY A 355 -34.37 -10.23 -2.44
CA GLY A 355 -35.81 -10.31 -2.14
C GLY A 355 -36.43 -11.64 -2.52
N THR A 356 -35.65 -12.70 -2.54
CA THR A 356 -36.14 -14.09 -2.82
C THR A 356 -36.43 -14.84 -1.51
N ASP A 357 -37.10 -16.02 -1.62
CA ASP A 357 -37.42 -16.86 -0.46
C ASP A 357 -36.30 -17.84 -0.11
N THR A 358 -35.12 -17.72 -0.70
CA THR A 358 -33.99 -18.64 -0.49
C THR A 358 -32.67 -17.88 -0.35
N PRO A 359 -31.84 -18.20 0.65
CA PRO A 359 -30.53 -17.57 0.82
C PRO A 359 -29.45 -18.09 -0.13
N TYR A 360 -29.77 -19.10 -0.95
CA TYR A 360 -28.75 -19.72 -1.82
C TYR A 360 -28.35 -18.85 -3.02
N ASP A 361 -29.20 -17.92 -3.42
CA ASP A 361 -28.96 -16.95 -4.50
C ASP A 361 -28.64 -15.53 -3.99
N ASP A 362 -28.61 -15.34 -2.66
CA ASP A 362 -28.12 -14.12 -2.04
C ASP A 362 -26.70 -13.79 -2.52
N VAL A 363 -26.41 -12.52 -2.67
CA VAL A 363 -25.11 -12.04 -3.16
C VAL A 363 -24.31 -11.44 -2.02
N LEU A 364 -23.23 -12.09 -1.65
CA LEU A 364 -22.24 -11.53 -0.72
C LEU A 364 -21.36 -10.50 -1.42
N ILE A 365 -21.03 -9.43 -0.70
CA ILE A 365 -20.13 -8.37 -1.16
C ILE A 365 -18.92 -8.35 -0.25
N PHE A 366 -17.73 -8.49 -0.84
CA PHE A 366 -16.45 -8.53 -0.12
C PHE A 366 -15.61 -7.30 -0.43
N ALA A 367 -14.83 -6.86 0.55
CA ALA A 367 -13.60 -6.15 0.33
C ALA A 367 -12.48 -7.19 0.24
N ASP A 368 -11.97 -7.38 -0.97
CA ASP A 368 -10.97 -8.38 -1.31
C ASP A 368 -9.59 -7.73 -1.41
N PRO A 369 -8.63 -8.11 -0.56
CA PRO A 369 -7.30 -7.56 -0.63
C PRO A 369 -6.49 -8.02 -1.86
N TYR A 370 -6.94 -9.04 -2.60
CA TYR A 370 -6.24 -9.52 -3.80
C TYR A 370 -6.93 -9.10 -5.10
N ASP A 371 -8.23 -9.16 -5.16
CA ASP A 371 -9.14 -8.71 -6.22
C ASP A 371 -8.57 -8.80 -7.66
N VAL A 372 -8.48 -10.03 -8.16
CA VAL A 372 -7.98 -10.31 -9.53
C VAL A 372 -9.00 -11.07 -10.37
N THR A 373 -10.23 -11.18 -9.89
CA THR A 373 -11.25 -12.08 -10.43
C THR A 373 -12.30 -11.40 -11.29
N ASP A 374 -12.43 -10.09 -11.22
CA ASP A 374 -13.31 -9.33 -12.09
C ASP A 374 -12.54 -8.36 -13.00
N HIS A 375 -13.27 -7.51 -13.73
CA HIS A 375 -12.68 -6.61 -14.71
C HIS A 375 -12.15 -5.29 -14.12
N LYS A 376 -12.36 -5.05 -12.84
CA LYS A 376 -12.01 -3.80 -12.17
C LYS A 376 -11.35 -4.10 -10.84
N GLN A 377 -10.04 -3.97 -10.78
CA GLN A 377 -9.29 -4.15 -9.56
C GLN A 377 -9.50 -2.97 -8.60
N ASP A 378 -10.69 -2.90 -8.02
CA ASP A 378 -11.07 -1.86 -7.04
C ASP A 378 -11.22 -2.38 -5.62
N GLY A 379 -10.91 -3.66 -5.41
CA GLY A 379 -10.97 -4.32 -4.12
C GLY A 379 -12.38 -4.78 -3.73
N TYR A 380 -13.37 -4.75 -4.63
CA TYR A 380 -14.69 -5.29 -4.36
C TYR A 380 -14.96 -6.54 -5.20
N TYR A 381 -15.52 -7.53 -4.54
CA TYR A 381 -15.82 -8.82 -5.14
C TYR A 381 -17.18 -9.32 -4.68
N THR A 382 -17.90 -10.04 -5.53
CA THR A 382 -19.20 -10.61 -5.19
C THR A 382 -19.25 -12.10 -5.40
N TYR A 383 -19.96 -12.81 -4.53
CA TYR A 383 -20.12 -14.26 -4.61
C TYR A 383 -21.48 -14.73 -4.11
N PRO A 384 -22.14 -15.71 -4.76
CA PRO A 384 -23.39 -16.25 -4.26
C PRO A 384 -23.19 -16.97 -2.92
N LEU A 385 -24.05 -16.67 -1.92
CA LEU A 385 -23.94 -17.21 -0.57
C LEU A 385 -23.99 -18.75 -0.55
N GLY A 386 -24.88 -19.37 -1.31
CA GLY A 386 -25.01 -20.83 -1.31
C GLY A 386 -23.75 -21.53 -1.78
N ARG A 387 -23.04 -20.99 -2.78
CA ARG A 387 -21.76 -21.53 -3.22
C ARG A 387 -20.64 -21.22 -2.24
N PHE A 388 -20.59 -19.98 -1.74
CA PHE A 388 -19.60 -19.56 -0.74
C PHE A 388 -19.67 -20.47 0.49
N PHE A 389 -20.86 -20.75 1.01
CA PHE A 389 -21.06 -21.59 2.19
C PHE A 389 -20.42 -22.98 2.05
N GLY A 390 -20.52 -23.58 0.85
CA GLY A 390 -19.88 -24.86 0.55
C GLY A 390 -18.34 -24.82 0.47
N MET A 391 -17.77 -23.64 0.25
CA MET A 391 -16.32 -23.39 0.15
C MET A 391 -15.76 -22.68 1.38
N TRP A 392 -16.60 -22.27 2.30
CA TRP A 392 -16.23 -21.50 3.48
C TRP A 392 -15.60 -22.43 4.53
N ARG A 393 -14.31 -22.62 4.39
CA ARG A 393 -13.48 -23.41 5.28
C ARG A 393 -12.05 -22.90 5.26
N GLU A 394 -11.33 -23.13 6.35
CA GLU A 394 -9.92 -22.78 6.47
C GLU A 394 -9.07 -23.44 5.37
N GLY A 395 -8.15 -22.68 4.81
CA GLY A 395 -7.25 -23.20 3.79
C GLY A 395 -6.22 -24.19 4.33
N PRO A 396 -5.60 -25.00 3.46
CA PRO A 396 -4.65 -26.04 3.87
C PRO A 396 -3.35 -25.50 4.50
N CYS A 397 -3.11 -24.20 4.42
CA CYS A 397 -1.90 -23.54 4.95
C CYS A 397 -1.86 -23.45 6.48
N ALA A 398 -2.96 -23.72 7.18
CA ALA A 398 -3.03 -23.59 8.64
C ALA A 398 -2.29 -24.71 9.40
N GLY A 399 -1.82 -25.75 8.72
CA GLY A 399 -1.04 -26.84 9.33
C GLY A 399 -1.81 -27.71 10.33
N LYS A 400 -3.16 -27.61 10.35
CA LYS A 400 -4.05 -28.35 11.24
C LYS A 400 -4.45 -29.69 10.61
N ALA A 401 -4.68 -30.70 11.47
CA ALA A 401 -5.19 -32.01 11.03
C ALA A 401 -6.62 -31.93 10.48
N GLU A 402 -7.44 -31.02 11.03
CA GLU A 402 -8.80 -30.73 10.57
C GLU A 402 -8.98 -29.21 10.46
N PRO A 403 -9.34 -28.69 9.27
CA PRO A 403 -9.59 -27.27 9.06
C PRO A 403 -10.88 -26.82 9.75
N TYR A 404 -10.94 -25.57 10.21
CA TYR A 404 -12.19 -24.98 10.65
C TYR A 404 -13.20 -24.90 9.49
N LEU A 405 -14.47 -25.16 9.82
CA LEU A 405 -15.58 -24.91 8.91
C LEU A 405 -16.19 -23.55 9.22
N GLN A 406 -16.50 -22.78 8.17
CA GLN A 406 -17.01 -21.42 8.22
C GLN A 406 -16.23 -20.49 9.16
N PRO A 407 -14.87 -20.45 9.06
CA PRO A 407 -14.06 -19.62 9.94
C PRO A 407 -14.32 -18.14 9.69
N PHE A 408 -14.56 -17.41 10.78
CA PHE A 408 -14.65 -15.96 10.71
C PHE A 408 -14.06 -15.29 11.96
N VAL A 409 -13.76 -14.01 11.84
CA VAL A 409 -13.45 -13.09 12.94
C VAL A 409 -14.24 -11.81 12.73
N ALA A 410 -15.16 -11.51 13.63
CA ALA A 410 -15.84 -10.24 13.75
C ALA A 410 -15.27 -9.49 14.95
N ALA A 411 -14.75 -8.29 14.75
CA ALA A 411 -14.11 -7.52 15.81
C ALA A 411 -14.53 -6.05 15.76
N TRP A 412 -14.76 -5.44 16.94
CA TRP A 412 -15.17 -4.04 17.07
C TRP A 412 -14.66 -3.43 18.38
N PRO A 413 -14.38 -2.12 18.44
CA PRO A 413 -13.94 -1.45 19.64
C PRO A 413 -14.93 -1.65 20.80
N LYS A 414 -14.43 -1.81 22.04
CA LYS A 414 -15.27 -1.65 23.23
C LYS A 414 -15.73 -0.20 23.28
N GLU A 415 -17.01 0.02 23.53
CA GLU A 415 -17.53 1.37 23.79
C GLU A 415 -16.71 2.01 24.93
N ALA A 416 -16.26 3.26 24.70
CA ALA A 416 -15.46 4.01 25.67
C ALA A 416 -16.31 4.54 26.81
#